data_71cd9dc22448b70f92848c2c7b7e2d8f
#
_entry.id   71cd9dc22448b70f92848c2c7b7e2d8f
#
_cell.length_a   1.000
_cell.length_b   1.000
_cell.length_c   1.000
_cell.angle_alpha   90.00
_cell.angle_beta   90.00
_cell.angle_gamma   90.00
#
_symmetry.space_group_name_H-M   'P 1'
#
loop_
_entity.id
_entity.type
_entity.pdbx_description
1 polymer ?
#
loop_
_entity_poly.entity_id
_entity_poly.type
_entity_poly.pdbx_seq_one_letter_code
_entity_poly.pdbx_strand_id
1 'polypeptide(L)'
;MNFLLLQLLLDCQTVNMVELTNVVVQADLSCSINLRCLANSTRDIKYDPHKFIGAVWHHRSIGGNCLVFHNGKVNCNGNKTIHQAKKRLRQYARLLQRHGFAVNLKKIIVVTISAVHRLSSRLNLKDLCEMLRATYNPELLNAAILKKKRINFNCFQSGAVVITGIRRMRDLDKVIYPTLLELELCTS
;
A
#
# COMPACT_ATOMS: atom_id res chain seq x y z
N MET A 1 22.10 -23.12 3.08
CA MET A 1 22.20 -21.75 2.55
C MET A 1 23.18 -21.00 3.43
N ASN A 2 24.29 -20.58 2.87
CA ASN A 2 25.51 -20.23 3.60
C ASN A 2 25.38 -18.85 4.29
N PHE A 3 25.48 -18.81 5.62
CA PHE A 3 25.43 -17.60 6.46
C PHE A 3 26.48 -16.52 6.02
N LEU A 4 27.60 -16.98 5.48
CA LEU A 4 28.65 -16.10 4.90
C LEU A 4 28.18 -15.36 3.64
N LEU A 5 27.33 -15.97 2.80
CA LEU A 5 26.77 -15.30 1.62
C LEU A 5 25.79 -14.20 2.00
N LEU A 6 25.01 -14.43 3.07
CA LEU A 6 24.09 -13.43 3.63
C LEU A 6 24.86 -12.23 4.24
N GLN A 7 26.01 -12.51 4.87
CA GLN A 7 26.88 -11.50 5.48
C GLN A 7 27.57 -10.65 4.42
N LEU A 8 28.09 -11.27 3.35
CA LEU A 8 28.71 -10.57 2.21
C LEU A 8 27.72 -9.69 1.44
N LEU A 9 26.44 -10.07 1.37
CA LEU A 9 25.39 -9.26 0.73
C LEU A 9 24.89 -8.13 1.61
N LEU A 10 24.99 -8.25 2.92
CA LEU A 10 24.69 -7.17 3.90
C LEU A 10 25.79 -6.11 3.96
N ASP A 11 27.04 -6.49 3.70
CA ASP A 11 28.18 -5.57 3.65
C ASP A 11 28.30 -4.83 2.31
N CYS A 12 27.57 -5.26 1.29
CA CYS A 12 27.46 -4.54 0.03
C CYS A 12 26.46 -3.39 0.19
N GLN A 13 26.94 -2.18 0.44
CA GLN A 13 26.17 -0.93 0.69
C GLN A 13 25.28 -0.45 -0.49
N THR A 14 24.73 -1.35 -1.28
CA THR A 14 23.90 -1.03 -2.45
C THR A 14 22.55 -1.75 -2.48
N VAL A 15 22.00 -2.17 -1.35
CA VAL A 15 20.58 -2.52 -1.33
C VAL A 15 19.80 -1.20 -1.39
N ASN A 16 19.43 -0.79 -2.59
CA ASN A 16 18.48 0.30 -2.78
C ASN A 16 17.31 0.10 -1.84
N MET A 17 17.13 1.01 -0.89
CA MET A 17 16.08 0.87 0.12
C MET A 17 14.72 0.77 -0.56
N VAL A 18 13.87 -0.10 -0.06
CA VAL A 18 12.50 -0.22 -0.52
C VAL A 18 11.77 1.10 -0.30
N GLU A 19 11.26 1.70 -1.37
CA GLU A 19 10.51 2.96 -1.30
C GLU A 19 9.03 2.66 -1.03
N LEU A 20 8.48 3.19 0.08
CA LEU A 20 7.06 3.11 0.37
C LEU A 20 6.29 4.07 -0.55
N THR A 21 5.40 3.55 -1.37
CA THR A 21 4.64 4.33 -2.35
C THR A 21 3.24 4.68 -1.87
N ASN A 22 2.61 3.79 -1.09
CA ASN A 22 1.28 4.03 -0.55
C ASN A 22 1.08 3.36 0.80
N VAL A 23 0.58 4.10 1.77
CA VAL A 23 0.15 3.60 3.07
C VAL A 23 -1.33 3.88 3.23
N VAL A 24 -2.12 2.82 3.44
CA VAL A 24 -3.55 2.90 3.70
C VAL A 24 -3.81 2.64 5.18
N VAL A 25 -4.47 3.58 5.81
CA VAL A 25 -4.94 3.44 7.20
C VAL A 25 -6.46 3.50 7.26
N GLN A 26 -7.02 2.81 8.23
CA GLN A 26 -8.45 2.74 8.49
C GLN A 26 -8.74 3.10 9.94
N ALA A 27 -9.90 3.71 10.17
CA ALA A 27 -10.47 3.88 11.49
C ALA A 27 -12.00 3.77 11.44
N ASP A 28 -12.59 3.62 12.63
CA ASP A 28 -14.02 3.70 12.87
C ASP A 28 -14.32 5.02 13.58
N LEU A 29 -15.30 5.76 13.09
CA LEU A 29 -15.74 7.05 13.62
C LEU A 29 -16.81 6.89 14.71
N SER A 30 -17.31 5.69 14.94
CA SER A 30 -18.37 5.34 15.91
C SER A 30 -19.70 6.09 15.69
N CYS A 31 -19.96 6.52 14.47
CA CYS A 31 -21.22 7.13 14.07
C CYS A 31 -21.53 6.79 12.62
N SER A 32 -22.80 6.81 12.25
CA SER A 32 -23.21 6.71 10.85
C SER A 32 -23.03 8.06 10.14
N ILE A 33 -22.68 8.01 8.87
CA ILE A 33 -22.45 9.20 8.04
C ILE A 33 -23.49 9.23 6.92
N ASN A 34 -24.29 10.29 6.85
CA ASN A 34 -25.13 10.54 5.68
C ASN A 34 -24.25 11.07 4.54
N LEU A 35 -23.89 10.17 3.60
CA LEU A 35 -22.96 10.48 2.51
C LEU A 35 -23.53 11.51 1.52
N ARG A 36 -24.86 11.57 1.32
CA ARG A 36 -25.49 12.61 0.47
C ARG A 36 -25.37 13.97 1.13
N CYS A 37 -25.70 14.08 2.40
CA CYS A 37 -25.51 15.31 3.18
C CYS A 37 -24.06 15.78 3.15
N LEU A 38 -23.14 14.87 3.38
CA LEU A 38 -21.71 15.16 3.37
C LEU A 38 -21.26 15.64 1.98
N ALA A 39 -21.65 14.99 0.90
CA ALA A 39 -21.29 15.39 -0.46
C ALA A 39 -21.87 16.74 -0.87
N ASN A 40 -23.05 17.09 -0.39
CA ASN A 40 -23.67 18.40 -0.64
C ASN A 40 -23.02 19.54 0.17
N SER A 41 -22.30 19.21 1.24
CA SER A 41 -21.68 20.23 2.12
C SER A 41 -20.35 20.80 1.59
N THR A 42 -19.72 20.13 0.62
CA THR A 42 -18.45 20.58 0.03
C THR A 42 -18.22 20.01 -1.36
N ARG A 43 -17.57 20.79 -2.23
CA ARG A 43 -17.22 20.38 -3.61
C ARG A 43 -16.06 19.40 -3.70
N ASP A 44 -15.33 19.22 -2.62
CA ASP A 44 -14.14 18.32 -2.56
C ASP A 44 -14.53 16.85 -2.42
N ILE A 45 -15.83 16.54 -2.31
CA ILE A 45 -16.36 15.18 -2.13
C ILE A 45 -17.10 14.73 -3.38
N LYS A 46 -16.75 13.54 -3.84
CA LYS A 46 -17.47 12.83 -4.90
C LYS A 46 -18.23 11.66 -4.30
N TYR A 47 -19.54 11.61 -4.52
CA TYR A 47 -20.39 10.50 -4.10
C TYR A 47 -21.36 10.13 -5.21
N ASP A 48 -21.21 8.94 -5.75
CA ASP A 48 -22.09 8.33 -6.74
C ASP A 48 -22.34 6.88 -6.30
N PRO A 49 -23.51 6.59 -5.65
CA PRO A 49 -23.80 5.27 -5.10
C PRO A 49 -23.91 4.17 -6.18
N HIS A 50 -24.16 4.52 -7.45
CA HIS A 50 -24.20 3.57 -8.56
C HIS A 50 -22.81 3.09 -8.97
N LYS A 51 -21.76 3.88 -8.70
CA LYS A 51 -20.37 3.55 -9.04
C LYS A 51 -19.59 3.01 -7.86
N PHE A 52 -19.82 3.59 -6.66
CA PHE A 52 -19.07 3.23 -5.46
C PHE A 52 -19.89 3.52 -4.20
N ILE A 53 -19.91 2.57 -3.28
CA ILE A 53 -20.71 2.63 -2.04
C ILE A 53 -20.22 3.66 -1.01
N GLY A 54 -19.02 4.21 -1.17
CA GLY A 54 -18.42 5.21 -0.29
C GLY A 54 -18.30 6.58 -0.96
N ALA A 55 -18.15 7.62 -0.17
CA ALA A 55 -17.80 8.94 -0.66
C ALA A 55 -16.27 9.09 -0.73
N VAL A 56 -15.78 9.66 -1.82
CA VAL A 56 -14.35 9.94 -2.03
C VAL A 56 -14.09 11.42 -1.74
N TRP A 57 -13.35 11.69 -0.68
CA TRP A 57 -12.99 13.04 -0.26
C TRP A 57 -11.54 13.34 -0.58
N HIS A 58 -11.33 14.36 -1.41
CA HIS A 58 -9.99 14.83 -1.80
C HIS A 58 -9.81 16.30 -1.39
N HIS A 59 -9.45 16.53 -0.12
CA HIS A 59 -9.28 17.89 0.42
C HIS A 59 -7.90 18.45 0.05
N ARG A 60 -7.88 19.63 -0.61
CA ARG A 60 -6.67 20.23 -1.19
C ARG A 60 -5.54 20.45 -0.18
N SER A 61 -5.84 20.95 1.02
CA SER A 61 -4.81 21.26 2.03
C SER A 61 -4.35 20.07 2.85
N ILE A 62 -5.12 18.94 2.87
CA ILE A 62 -4.72 17.73 3.61
C ILE A 62 -3.90 16.81 2.70
N GLY A 63 -4.30 16.72 1.44
CA GLY A 63 -3.75 15.77 0.46
C GLY A 63 -4.12 14.32 0.74
N GLY A 64 -3.76 13.42 -0.18
CA GLY A 64 -4.25 12.05 -0.17
C GLY A 64 -5.76 11.99 -0.40
N ASN A 65 -6.35 10.81 -0.26
CA ASN A 65 -7.79 10.60 -0.38
C ASN A 65 -8.34 9.99 0.90
N CYS A 66 -9.53 10.42 1.32
CA CYS A 66 -10.29 9.78 2.38
C CYS A 66 -11.56 9.15 1.78
N LEU A 67 -11.68 7.83 1.92
CA LEU A 67 -12.90 7.11 1.59
C LEU A 67 -13.77 7.06 2.85
N VAL A 68 -14.97 7.63 2.78
CA VAL A 68 -15.93 7.68 3.88
C VAL A 68 -17.08 6.76 3.57
N PHE A 69 -17.41 5.86 4.49
CA PHE A 69 -18.51 4.91 4.33
C PHE A 69 -19.67 5.25 5.28
N HIS A 70 -20.89 4.89 4.87
CA HIS A 70 -22.09 5.14 5.66
C HIS A 70 -22.02 4.61 7.10
N ASN A 71 -21.39 3.45 7.28
CA ASN A 71 -21.23 2.79 8.59
C ASN A 71 -20.17 3.44 9.49
N GLY A 72 -19.65 4.63 9.14
CA GLY A 72 -18.64 5.33 9.91
C GLY A 72 -17.20 4.83 9.74
N LYS A 73 -16.96 3.82 8.92
CA LYS A 73 -15.59 3.43 8.57
C LYS A 73 -14.99 4.43 7.60
N VAL A 74 -13.72 4.75 7.81
CA VAL A 74 -12.95 5.66 6.94
C VAL A 74 -11.60 5.07 6.60
N ASN A 75 -11.19 5.19 5.34
CA ASN A 75 -9.88 4.78 4.85
C ASN A 75 -9.16 6.00 4.31
N CYS A 76 -7.91 6.23 4.75
CA CYS A 76 -7.06 7.27 4.19
C CYS A 76 -5.91 6.64 3.41
N ASN A 77 -5.76 7.00 2.14
CA ASN A 77 -4.76 6.51 1.21
C ASN A 77 -3.97 7.66 0.54
N GLY A 78 -2.98 7.31 -0.31
CA GLY A 78 -2.11 8.31 -0.95
C GLY A 78 -1.07 8.89 0.00
N ASN A 79 -0.56 8.09 0.93
CA ASN A 79 0.43 8.51 1.94
C ASN A 79 1.72 7.73 1.75
N LYS A 80 2.87 8.41 1.91
CA LYS A 80 4.19 7.76 1.84
C LYS A 80 4.69 7.22 3.19
N THR A 81 4.12 7.67 4.31
CA THR A 81 4.52 7.20 5.65
C THR A 81 3.30 6.91 6.53
N ILE A 82 3.47 6.01 7.50
CA ILE A 82 2.43 5.67 8.49
C ILE A 82 2.06 6.91 9.33
N HIS A 83 3.05 7.73 9.69
CA HIS A 83 2.81 8.96 10.45
C HIS A 83 1.92 9.93 9.68
N GLN A 84 2.26 10.18 8.40
CA GLN A 84 1.48 11.05 7.51
C GLN A 84 0.05 10.52 7.34
N ALA A 85 -0.13 9.22 7.10
CA ALA A 85 -1.44 8.60 6.96
C ALA A 85 -2.31 8.80 8.20
N LYS A 86 -1.77 8.54 9.40
CA LYS A 86 -2.48 8.75 10.67
C LYS A 86 -2.79 10.22 10.93
N LYS A 87 -1.88 11.14 10.60
CA LYS A 87 -2.09 12.59 10.73
C LYS A 87 -3.25 13.04 9.84
N ARG A 88 -3.22 12.68 8.56
CA ARG A 88 -4.26 13.04 7.59
C ARG A 88 -5.63 12.48 7.97
N LEU A 89 -5.70 11.22 8.38
CA LEU A 89 -6.96 10.62 8.81
C LEU A 89 -7.58 11.38 10.00
N ARG A 90 -6.76 11.81 11.00
CA ARG A 90 -7.24 12.66 12.10
C ARG A 90 -7.75 14.01 11.61
N GLN A 91 -7.13 14.60 10.58
CA GLN A 91 -7.58 15.86 9.99
C GLN A 91 -8.94 15.68 9.31
N TYR A 92 -9.15 14.61 8.54
CA TYR A 92 -10.46 14.28 7.96
C TYR A 92 -11.52 14.03 9.03
N ALA A 93 -11.19 13.33 10.11
CA ALA A 93 -12.11 13.14 11.24
C ALA A 93 -12.56 14.49 11.87
N ARG A 94 -11.64 15.43 12.04
CA ARG A 94 -11.96 16.79 12.52
C ARG A 94 -12.82 17.60 11.53
N LEU A 95 -12.60 17.40 10.23
CA LEU A 95 -13.48 18.03 9.22
C LEU A 95 -14.90 17.46 9.32
N LEU A 96 -15.06 16.13 9.47
CA LEU A 96 -16.39 15.54 9.69
C LEU A 96 -17.10 16.11 10.92
N GLN A 97 -16.36 16.33 12.02
CA GLN A 97 -16.92 17.02 13.21
C GLN A 97 -17.40 18.44 12.88
N ARG A 98 -16.64 19.21 12.09
CA ARG A 98 -17.04 20.56 11.66
C ARG A 98 -18.27 20.55 10.75
N HIS A 99 -18.50 19.46 10.02
CA HIS A 99 -19.73 19.24 9.23
C HIS A 99 -20.90 18.70 10.09
N GLY A 100 -20.78 18.68 11.42
CA GLY A 100 -21.85 18.33 12.35
C GLY A 100 -22.01 16.85 12.66
N PHE A 101 -21.09 15.98 12.22
CA PHE A 101 -21.14 14.56 12.58
C PHE A 101 -20.53 14.31 13.96
N ALA A 102 -21.18 13.46 14.77
CA ALA A 102 -20.75 13.11 16.14
C ALA A 102 -19.60 12.08 16.11
N VAL A 103 -18.45 12.49 15.55
CA VAL A 103 -17.30 11.62 15.35
C VAL A 103 -16.58 11.32 16.65
N ASN A 104 -16.46 10.04 17.00
CA ASN A 104 -15.58 9.52 18.04
C ASN A 104 -14.57 8.56 17.41
N LEU A 105 -13.39 9.09 17.08
CA LEU A 105 -12.36 8.37 16.33
C LEU A 105 -11.74 7.25 17.18
N LYS A 106 -11.98 6.00 16.78
CA LYS A 106 -11.36 4.81 17.38
C LYS A 106 -9.90 4.64 16.91
N LYS A 107 -9.27 3.56 17.36
CA LYS A 107 -7.89 3.22 17.01
C LYS A 107 -7.68 3.19 15.49
N ILE A 108 -6.68 3.93 15.01
CA ILE A 108 -6.27 3.91 13.60
C ILE A 108 -5.37 2.69 13.37
N ILE A 109 -5.73 1.85 12.41
CA ILE A 109 -4.99 0.66 12.02
C ILE A 109 -4.38 0.84 10.62
N VAL A 110 -3.23 0.23 10.39
CA VAL A 110 -2.65 0.12 9.05
C VAL A 110 -3.30 -1.08 8.36
N VAL A 111 -3.93 -0.83 7.20
CA VAL A 111 -4.61 -1.88 6.41
C VAL A 111 -3.64 -2.53 5.46
N THR A 112 -2.91 -1.71 4.69
CA THR A 112 -1.92 -2.18 3.73
C THR A 112 -0.89 -1.10 3.45
N ILE A 113 0.31 -1.55 3.11
CA ILE A 113 1.40 -0.72 2.61
C ILE A 113 1.81 -1.29 1.26
N SER A 114 2.04 -0.42 0.29
CA SER A 114 2.66 -0.74 -0.99
C SER A 114 4.03 -0.10 -1.06
N ALA A 115 4.95 -0.79 -1.72
CA ALA A 115 6.31 -0.33 -1.89
C ALA A 115 6.83 -0.68 -3.29
N VAL A 116 7.90 -0.03 -3.70
CA VAL A 116 8.62 -0.33 -4.93
C VAL A 116 10.09 -0.55 -4.60
N HIS A 117 10.69 -1.50 -5.28
CA HIS A 117 12.12 -1.73 -5.29
C HIS A 117 12.60 -1.88 -6.73
N ARG A 118 13.85 -1.54 -6.99
CA ARG A 118 14.49 -1.74 -8.29
C ARG A 118 15.72 -2.62 -8.10
N LEU A 119 15.69 -3.77 -8.74
CA LEU A 119 16.81 -4.71 -8.78
C LEU A 119 17.99 -4.11 -9.60
N SER A 120 19.14 -4.68 -9.42
CA SER A 120 20.40 -4.24 -10.06
C SER A 120 20.37 -4.39 -11.59
N SER A 121 19.67 -5.41 -12.10
CA SER A 121 19.59 -5.76 -13.51
C SER A 121 18.18 -6.17 -13.94
N ARG A 122 18.03 -6.54 -15.21
CA ARG A 122 16.78 -7.05 -15.76
C ARG A 122 16.47 -8.44 -15.22
N LEU A 123 15.19 -8.77 -15.11
CA LEU A 123 14.72 -10.09 -14.71
C LEU A 123 14.37 -10.95 -15.94
N ASN A 124 14.78 -12.20 -15.92
CA ASN A 124 14.21 -13.22 -16.77
C ASN A 124 12.94 -13.78 -16.12
N LEU A 125 11.77 -13.40 -16.65
CA LEU A 125 10.49 -13.80 -16.05
C LEU A 125 10.21 -15.31 -16.16
N LYS A 126 10.81 -16.01 -17.14
CA LYS A 126 10.68 -17.46 -17.28
C LYS A 126 11.46 -18.17 -16.17
N ASP A 127 12.72 -17.80 -15.99
CA ASP A 127 13.58 -18.36 -14.94
C ASP A 127 12.96 -18.10 -13.55
N LEU A 128 12.36 -16.91 -13.36
CA LEU A 128 11.64 -16.60 -12.13
C LEU A 128 10.47 -17.55 -11.86
N CYS A 129 9.72 -17.94 -12.90
CA CYS A 129 8.63 -18.90 -12.78
C CYS A 129 9.13 -20.29 -12.42
N GLU A 130 10.23 -20.72 -13.02
CA GLU A 130 10.81 -22.05 -12.80
C GLU A 130 11.48 -22.17 -11.43
N MET A 131 12.31 -21.18 -11.07
CA MET A 131 13.10 -21.21 -9.82
C MET A 131 12.28 -20.87 -8.58
N LEU A 132 11.42 -19.86 -8.64
CA LEU A 132 10.69 -19.35 -7.47
C LEU A 132 9.18 -19.65 -7.50
N ARG A 133 8.70 -20.39 -8.51
CA ARG A 133 7.29 -20.72 -8.71
C ARG A 133 6.39 -19.48 -8.80
N ALA A 134 6.89 -18.41 -9.45
CA ALA A 134 6.08 -17.25 -9.77
C ALA A 134 5.06 -17.58 -10.86
N THR A 135 3.96 -16.87 -10.91
CA THR A 135 2.95 -16.99 -11.96
C THR A 135 3.14 -15.87 -12.97
N TYR A 136 3.24 -16.18 -14.25
CA TYR A 136 3.34 -15.21 -15.33
C TYR A 136 2.28 -15.46 -16.39
N ASN A 137 1.41 -14.49 -16.60
CA ASN A 137 0.42 -14.47 -17.68
C ASN A 137 0.49 -13.12 -18.40
N PRO A 138 1.22 -13.04 -19.53
CA PRO A 138 1.45 -11.79 -20.25
C PRO A 138 0.18 -11.15 -20.80
N GLU A 139 -0.88 -11.93 -21.04
CA GLU A 139 -2.17 -11.41 -21.51
C GLU A 139 -2.91 -10.60 -20.46
N LEU A 140 -2.69 -10.90 -19.16
CA LEU A 140 -3.32 -10.20 -18.06
C LEU A 140 -2.43 -9.10 -17.47
N LEU A 141 -1.15 -9.39 -17.30
CA LEU A 141 -0.19 -8.46 -16.70
C LEU A 141 1.21 -8.76 -17.22
N ASN A 142 1.89 -7.75 -17.73
CA ASN A 142 3.29 -7.87 -18.17
C ASN A 142 4.27 -7.89 -16.97
N ALA A 143 3.98 -8.71 -15.96
CA ALA A 143 4.82 -8.94 -14.79
C ALA A 143 4.59 -10.35 -14.24
N ALA A 144 5.64 -10.99 -13.74
CA ALA A 144 5.51 -12.22 -12.99
C ALA A 144 5.10 -11.91 -11.54
N ILE A 145 4.16 -12.67 -11.01
CA ILE A 145 3.64 -12.50 -9.66
C ILE A 145 4.23 -13.59 -8.76
N LEU A 146 5.10 -13.19 -7.85
CA LEU A 146 5.61 -14.04 -6.78
C LEU A 146 4.84 -13.75 -5.50
N LYS A 147 4.24 -14.77 -4.90
CA LYS A 147 3.50 -14.64 -3.64
C LYS A 147 4.27 -15.29 -2.50
N LYS A 148 4.61 -14.52 -1.49
CA LYS A 148 5.20 -15.01 -0.24
C LYS A 148 4.27 -14.66 0.92
N LYS A 149 3.62 -15.67 1.52
CA LYS A 149 2.54 -15.48 2.52
C LYS A 149 1.40 -14.62 1.95
N ARG A 150 1.14 -13.44 2.52
CA ARG A 150 0.13 -12.47 2.07
C ARG A 150 0.69 -11.32 1.23
N ILE A 151 2.00 -11.32 0.97
CA ILE A 151 2.69 -10.27 0.23
C ILE A 151 2.84 -10.73 -1.20
N ASN A 152 2.49 -9.86 -2.15
CA ASN A 152 2.68 -10.09 -3.57
C ASN A 152 3.82 -9.20 -4.07
N PHE A 153 4.68 -9.79 -4.86
CA PHE A 153 5.77 -9.14 -5.60
C PHE A 153 5.43 -9.21 -7.08
N ASN A 154 5.07 -8.10 -7.67
CA ASN A 154 4.86 -8.00 -9.11
C ASN A 154 6.21 -7.63 -9.74
N CYS A 155 6.86 -8.59 -10.36
CA CYS A 155 8.21 -8.51 -10.88
C CYS A 155 8.16 -8.22 -12.37
N PHE A 156 8.67 -7.06 -12.77
CA PHE A 156 8.72 -6.64 -14.16
C PHE A 156 10.09 -6.98 -14.78
N GLN A 157 10.10 -7.28 -16.08
CA GLN A 157 11.33 -7.56 -16.82
C GLN A 157 12.39 -6.43 -16.69
N SER A 158 11.96 -5.18 -16.48
CA SER A 158 12.84 -4.04 -16.25
C SER A 158 13.63 -4.06 -14.94
N GLY A 159 13.44 -5.07 -14.08
CA GLY A 159 13.97 -5.13 -12.73
C GLY A 159 13.15 -4.36 -11.69
N ALA A 160 12.05 -3.71 -12.08
CA ALA A 160 11.15 -3.06 -11.14
C ALA A 160 10.31 -4.13 -10.41
N VAL A 161 10.17 -4.00 -9.10
CA VAL A 161 9.37 -4.90 -8.26
C VAL A 161 8.37 -4.07 -7.47
N VAL A 162 7.08 -4.25 -7.75
CA VAL A 162 6.00 -3.61 -7.00
C VAL A 162 5.50 -4.57 -5.92
N ILE A 163 5.61 -4.17 -4.67
CA ILE A 163 5.33 -4.99 -3.50
C ILE A 163 4.03 -4.51 -2.85
N THR A 164 3.08 -5.42 -2.65
CA THR A 164 1.76 -5.11 -2.07
C THR A 164 1.39 -6.08 -0.97
N GLY A 165 0.46 -5.68 -0.09
CA GLY A 165 -0.02 -6.56 0.99
C GLY A 165 0.80 -6.50 2.28
N ILE A 166 1.76 -5.57 2.38
CA ILE A 166 2.51 -5.30 3.61
C ILE A 166 1.55 -4.75 4.67
N ARG A 167 1.60 -5.25 5.89
CA ARG A 167 0.77 -4.74 7.00
C ARG A 167 1.56 -4.22 8.18
N ARG A 168 2.80 -4.62 8.33
CA ARG A 168 3.66 -4.29 9.47
C ARG A 168 5.08 -4.02 8.96
N MET A 169 5.78 -3.06 9.55
CA MET A 169 7.17 -2.74 9.16
C MET A 169 8.10 -3.95 9.31
N ARG A 170 7.89 -4.81 10.32
CA ARG A 170 8.65 -6.05 10.48
C ARG A 170 8.53 -7.04 9.30
N ASP A 171 7.55 -6.86 8.41
CA ASP A 171 7.43 -7.65 7.19
C ASP A 171 8.56 -7.33 6.20
N LEU A 172 9.19 -6.13 6.30
CA LEU A 172 10.36 -5.74 5.51
C LEU A 172 11.52 -6.72 5.78
N ASP A 173 11.88 -6.90 7.04
CA ASP A 173 13.02 -7.73 7.43
C ASP A 173 12.74 -9.23 7.26
N LYS A 174 11.50 -9.66 7.60
CA LYS A 174 11.16 -11.09 7.66
C LYS A 174 10.75 -11.71 6.33
N VAL A 175 10.30 -10.91 5.36
CA VAL A 175 9.76 -11.42 4.09
C VAL A 175 10.34 -10.65 2.91
N ILE A 176 10.35 -9.31 2.96
CA ILE A 176 10.64 -8.53 1.76
C ILE A 176 12.11 -8.58 1.42
N TYR A 177 13.02 -8.19 2.31
CA TYR A 177 14.45 -8.21 2.01
C TYR A 177 14.97 -9.61 1.65
N PRO A 178 14.61 -10.71 2.36
CA PRO A 178 15.00 -12.04 1.92
C PRO A 178 14.50 -12.40 0.51
N THR A 179 13.25 -12.03 0.19
CA THR A 179 12.70 -12.30 -1.16
C THR A 179 13.37 -11.45 -2.24
N LEU A 180 13.73 -10.20 -1.95
CA LEU A 180 14.47 -9.36 -2.91
C LEU A 180 15.85 -9.93 -3.19
N LEU A 181 16.53 -10.50 -2.20
CA LEU A 181 17.80 -11.22 -2.41
C LEU A 181 17.62 -12.45 -3.29
N GLU A 182 16.53 -13.23 -3.10
CA GLU A 182 16.21 -14.36 -4.00
C GLU A 182 15.97 -13.85 -5.44
N LEU A 183 15.32 -12.68 -5.61
CA LEU A 183 15.07 -12.09 -6.91
C LEU A 183 16.34 -11.57 -7.59
N GLU A 184 17.29 -11.01 -6.84
CA GLU A 184 18.60 -10.60 -7.38
C GLU A 184 19.38 -11.76 -7.97
N LEU A 185 19.23 -12.99 -7.44
CA LEU A 185 19.86 -14.17 -8.01
C LEU A 185 19.25 -14.61 -9.35
N CYS A 186 18.06 -14.09 -9.71
CA CYS A 186 17.37 -14.35 -10.98
C CYS A 186 17.59 -13.21 -12.00
N THR A 187 18.45 -12.25 -11.72
CA THR A 187 18.80 -11.16 -12.66
C THR A 187 19.83 -11.65 -13.67
N SER A 188 19.70 -11.17 -14.91
CA SER A 188 20.60 -11.48 -16.05
C SER A 188 21.56 -10.33 -16.31
#